data_5e9d7921153d07ffdd9f935baf5e474a
#
_entry.id   5e9d7921153d07ffdd9f935baf5e474a
#
_cell.length_a   1.000
_cell.length_b   1.000
_cell.length_c   1.000
_cell.angle_alpha   90.00
_cell.angle_beta   90.00
_cell.angle_gamma   90.00
#
_symmetry.space_group_name_H-M   'P 1'
#
loop_
_entity.id
_entity.type
_entity.pdbx_description
1 polymer ?
#
loop_
_entity_poly.entity_id
_entity_poly.type
_entity_poly.pdbx_seq_one_letter_code
_entity_poly.pdbx_strand_id
1 'polypeptide(L)'
;MKSLDGVNKKNDVNNTASEAPEKNVKTESEKIDFSKVKIEPLFEEMVDFDTFSKSDFRAVKVKECVAVPKSKKLLQFTLDDGTGTDRTILSGIHAYYEPEELVGKTLVAITNLPPRAMMGIDSCGMLLSAVHTEDGEEKLHLLMVDDHIPAGAKLY
;
A
#
# COMPACT_ATOMS: atom_id res chain seq x y z
N MET A 1 -20.26 -14.36 48.91
CA MET A 1 -20.04 -14.35 48.42
C MET A 1 -19.67 -14.35 47.51
N LYS A 2 -19.76 -14.26 47.26
CA LYS A 2 -19.48 -14.33 46.39
C LYS A 2 -18.87 -13.94 45.56
N SER A 3 -19.03 -13.69 45.44
CA SER A 3 -18.55 -13.37 44.59
C SER A 3 -17.78 -13.39 44.13
N LEU A 4 -17.59 -13.43 44.12
CA LEU A 4 -16.83 -13.51 43.59
C LEU A 4 -16.45 -13.90 42.76
N ASP A 5 -16.84 -14.18 42.61
CA ASP A 5 -16.60 -14.63 41.77
C ASP A 5 -16.37 -14.21 40.79
N GLY A 6 -16.79 -13.90 40.81
CA GLY A 6 -16.81 -13.48 39.77
C GLY A 6 -15.71 -13.17 39.20
N VAL A 7 -15.49 -13.18 39.40
CA VAL A 7 -14.55 -12.84 38.95
C VAL A 7 -13.94 -13.52 38.07
N ASN A 8 -14.06 -14.11 38.01
CA ASN A 8 -13.45 -14.74 37.21
C ASN A 8 -13.58 -14.69 36.08
N LYS A 9 -14.24 -14.47 35.96
CA LYS A 9 -14.41 -14.40 34.89
C LYS A 9 -13.54 -13.73 34.21
N LYS A 10 -13.05 -13.17 34.38
CA LYS A 10 -12.25 -12.44 33.84
C LYS A 10 -11.27 -13.10 33.17
N ASN A 11 -11.05 -13.97 33.41
CA ASN A 11 -10.11 -14.63 32.86
C ASN A 11 -10.31 -14.94 31.57
N ASP A 12 -11.37 -15.22 31.36
CA ASP A 12 -11.65 -15.60 30.09
C ASP A 12 -11.13 -14.63 29.19
N VAL A 13 -11.11 -13.57 29.56
CA VAL A 13 -10.68 -12.65 28.74
C VAL A 13 -9.41 -12.97 28.20
N ASN A 14 -8.70 -13.56 28.90
CA ASN A 14 -7.49 -13.79 28.47
C ASN A 14 -7.37 -14.56 27.33
N ASN A 15 -8.20 -15.41 27.16
CA ASN A 15 -8.14 -16.20 26.11
C ASN A 15 -8.02 -15.50 24.91
N THR A 16 -8.69 -14.51 24.79
CA THR A 16 -8.72 -13.88 23.54
C THR A 16 -7.36 -13.50 23.13
N ALA A 17 -6.57 -13.18 23.99
CA ALA A 17 -5.31 -12.74 23.61
C ALA A 17 -4.52 -13.79 22.94
N SER A 18 -4.73 -14.96 23.31
CA SER A 18 -3.90 -15.97 22.80
C SER A 18 -4.16 -16.27 21.37
N GLU A 19 -5.26 -15.85 20.86
CA GLU A 19 -5.52 -16.17 19.51
C GLU A 19 -4.66 -15.45 18.54
N ALA A 20 -4.33 -14.27 18.81
CA ALA A 20 -3.58 -13.50 17.90
C ALA A 20 -2.27 -14.15 17.50
N PRO A 21 -1.53 -14.63 18.37
CA PRO A 21 -0.25 -15.18 18.02
C PRO A 21 -0.32 -16.34 17.08
N GLU A 22 -1.41 -17.03 17.11
CA GLU A 22 -1.50 -18.16 16.30
C GLU A 22 -1.46 -17.85 14.85
N LYS A 23 -1.95 -16.74 14.47
CA LYS A 23 -1.97 -16.42 13.09
C LYS A 23 -0.60 -16.20 12.57
N ASN A 24 0.28 -15.73 13.38
CA ASN A 24 1.58 -15.45 12.91
C ASN A 24 2.34 -16.70 12.59
N VAL A 25 1.98 -17.76 13.17
CA VAL A 25 2.68 -18.96 12.93
C VAL A 25 2.65 -19.35 11.48
N LYS A 26 1.58 -19.05 10.81
CA LYS A 26 1.48 -19.42 9.45
C LYS A 26 2.55 -18.82 8.63
N THR A 27 2.91 -17.61 8.91
CA THR A 27 3.87 -16.95 8.10
C THR A 27 5.17 -17.63 8.20
N GLU A 28 5.44 -18.25 9.29
CA GLU A 28 6.69 -18.88 9.44
C GLU A 28 6.88 -20.07 8.56
N SER A 29 5.80 -20.68 8.16
CA SER A 29 5.93 -21.86 7.35
C SER A 29 6.44 -21.50 5.97
N GLU A 30 6.33 -20.26 5.57
CA GLU A 30 6.82 -19.85 4.30
C GLU A 30 8.19 -19.28 4.45
N LYS A 31 9.20 -19.99 4.10
CA LYS A 31 10.52 -19.48 4.24
C LYS A 31 10.92 -18.78 2.98
N ILE A 32 11.28 -17.53 3.10
CA ILE A 32 11.68 -16.75 1.96
C ILE A 32 13.17 -16.52 2.05
N ASP A 33 13.86 -16.75 0.95
CA ASP A 33 15.30 -16.62 0.92
C ASP A 33 15.66 -15.24 0.40
N PHE A 34 16.26 -14.41 1.22
CA PHE A 34 16.65 -13.08 0.83
C PHE A 34 18.14 -12.96 0.52
N SER A 35 18.83 -14.09 0.37
CA SER A 35 20.28 -14.03 0.24
C SER A 35 20.75 -13.33 -1.03
N LYS A 36 19.92 -13.30 -2.08
CA LYS A 36 20.29 -12.65 -3.33
C LYS A 36 19.57 -11.33 -3.53
N VAL A 37 18.94 -10.81 -2.49
CA VAL A 37 18.18 -9.59 -2.58
C VAL A 37 19.07 -8.42 -2.22
N LYS A 38 18.92 -7.33 -2.98
CA LYS A 38 19.60 -6.08 -2.67
C LYS A 38 18.59 -4.98 -2.56
N ILE A 39 18.78 -4.12 -1.57
CA ILE A 39 17.90 -2.98 -1.39
C ILE A 39 18.73 -1.72 -1.45
N GLU A 40 18.06 -0.63 -1.77
CA GLU A 40 18.70 0.66 -1.85
C GLU A 40 19.09 1.12 -0.45
N PRO A 41 20.28 1.68 -0.25
CA PRO A 41 20.69 2.11 1.09
C PRO A 41 19.83 3.23 1.61
N LEU A 42 19.77 3.36 2.92
CA LEU A 42 19.02 4.44 3.51
C LEU A 42 19.70 5.78 3.25
N PHE A 43 18.90 6.84 3.17
CA PHE A 43 19.45 8.17 3.07
C PHE A 43 20.06 8.54 4.41
N GLU A 44 21.17 9.25 4.35
CA GLU A 44 21.79 9.73 5.58
C GLU A 44 21.26 11.09 5.97
N GLU A 45 20.78 11.84 4.98
CA GLU A 45 20.29 13.19 5.24
C GLU A 45 18.93 13.15 5.89
N MET A 46 18.71 13.92 6.92
CA MET A 46 17.44 13.92 7.63
C MET A 46 16.47 14.89 7.00
N VAL A 47 15.19 14.50 6.98
CA VAL A 47 14.13 15.41 6.59
C VAL A 47 13.40 15.78 7.87
N ASP A 48 13.16 17.09 8.10
CA ASP A 48 12.49 17.52 9.31
C ASP A 48 11.00 17.19 9.26
N PHE A 49 10.40 17.06 10.42
CA PHE A 49 9.02 16.63 10.52
C PHE A 49 8.06 17.59 9.82
N ASP A 50 8.31 18.89 9.93
CA ASP A 50 7.42 19.86 9.31
C ASP A 50 7.39 19.68 7.78
N THR A 51 8.53 19.44 7.18
CA THR A 51 8.60 19.22 5.74
C THR A 51 7.89 17.92 5.38
N PHE A 52 8.17 16.86 6.12
CA PHE A 52 7.56 15.58 5.84
C PHE A 52 6.03 15.65 6.02
N SER A 53 5.57 16.36 7.03
CA SER A 53 4.15 16.38 7.33
C SER A 53 3.32 17.12 6.28
N LYS A 54 3.97 17.80 5.35
CA LYS A 54 3.25 18.42 4.26
C LYS A 54 2.84 17.41 3.20
N SER A 55 3.38 16.21 3.25
CA SER A 55 3.01 15.16 2.29
C SER A 55 1.69 14.54 2.71
N ASP A 56 0.78 14.41 1.76
CA ASP A 56 -0.54 13.87 2.05
C ASP A 56 -0.67 12.48 1.47
N PHE A 57 -0.56 11.46 2.32
CA PHE A 57 -0.67 10.07 1.90
C PHE A 57 -2.06 9.56 2.20
N ARG A 58 -2.71 8.95 1.22
CA ARG A 58 -4.07 8.45 1.37
C ARG A 58 -4.21 7.03 0.83
N ALA A 59 -5.14 6.29 1.40
CA ALA A 59 -5.56 5.03 0.83
C ALA A 59 -6.48 5.36 -0.33
N VAL A 60 -6.25 4.72 -1.48
CA VAL A 60 -7.05 4.97 -2.67
C VAL A 60 -7.49 3.63 -3.24
N LYS A 61 -8.71 3.58 -3.76
CA LYS A 61 -9.23 2.32 -4.31
C LYS A 61 -9.24 2.38 -5.82
N VAL A 62 -8.81 1.30 -6.45
CA VAL A 62 -8.71 1.24 -7.91
C VAL A 62 -10.09 0.94 -8.46
N LYS A 63 -10.68 1.89 -9.15
CA LYS A 63 -11.95 1.71 -9.82
C LYS A 63 -11.74 1.12 -11.20
N GLU A 64 -10.71 1.60 -11.90
CA GLU A 64 -10.38 1.12 -13.22
C GLU A 64 -8.87 1.20 -13.39
N CYS A 65 -8.34 0.32 -14.20
CA CYS A 65 -6.93 0.36 -14.54
C CYS A 65 -6.80 -0.13 -15.98
N VAL A 66 -6.16 0.66 -16.83
CA VAL A 66 -6.01 0.33 -18.23
C VAL A 66 -4.61 0.63 -18.68
N ALA A 67 -4.15 -0.11 -19.68
CA ALA A 67 -2.85 0.18 -20.28
C ALA A 67 -2.99 1.41 -21.18
N VAL A 68 -1.97 2.26 -21.16
CA VAL A 68 -1.98 3.45 -22.00
C VAL A 68 -1.55 3.02 -23.40
N PRO A 69 -2.40 3.25 -24.42
CA PRO A 69 -2.13 2.67 -25.74
C PRO A 69 -0.79 3.01 -26.37
N LYS A 70 -0.30 4.19 -26.13
CA LYS A 70 0.95 4.60 -26.76
C LYS A 70 2.17 4.37 -25.89
N SER A 71 2.02 3.67 -24.80
CA SER A 71 3.12 3.42 -23.90
C SER A 71 3.14 1.96 -23.50
N LYS A 72 4.30 1.34 -23.54
CA LYS A 72 4.40 -0.03 -23.09
C LYS A 72 4.58 -0.14 -21.60
N LYS A 73 4.86 0.98 -20.94
CA LYS A 73 5.19 0.96 -19.52
C LYS A 73 4.09 1.48 -18.64
N LEU A 74 3.21 2.33 -19.15
CA LEU A 74 2.29 3.05 -18.30
C LEU A 74 0.96 2.35 -18.14
N LEU A 75 0.50 2.31 -16.90
CA LEU A 75 -0.89 1.97 -16.57
C LEU A 75 -1.56 3.24 -16.10
N GLN A 76 -2.81 3.42 -16.52
CA GLN A 76 -3.60 4.57 -16.09
C GLN A 76 -4.62 4.08 -15.08
N PHE A 77 -4.61 4.68 -13.90
CA PHE A 77 -5.51 4.31 -12.82
C PHE A 77 -6.59 5.36 -12.65
N THR A 78 -7.82 4.91 -12.49
CA THR A 78 -8.93 5.75 -12.05
C THR A 78 -9.20 5.35 -10.61
N LEU A 79 -9.00 6.28 -9.70
CA LEU A 79 -8.97 5.97 -8.27
C LEU A 79 -10.03 6.74 -7.52
N ASP A 80 -10.63 6.05 -6.53
CA ASP A 80 -11.50 6.68 -5.56
C ASP A 80 -10.61 7.12 -4.41
N ASP A 81 -10.50 8.42 -4.20
CA ASP A 81 -9.67 8.98 -3.13
C ASP A 81 -10.52 9.55 -2.00
N GLY A 82 -11.81 9.24 -1.99
CA GLY A 82 -12.70 9.68 -0.92
C GLY A 82 -13.28 11.08 -1.11
N THR A 83 -12.92 11.80 -2.19
CA THR A 83 -13.39 13.15 -2.36
C THR A 83 -14.69 13.24 -3.17
N GLY A 84 -15.07 12.13 -3.78
CA GLY A 84 -16.25 12.15 -4.66
C GLY A 84 -15.92 12.42 -6.10
N THR A 85 -14.69 12.80 -6.40
CA THR A 85 -14.23 13.00 -7.77
C THR A 85 -13.11 12.02 -8.03
N ASP A 86 -13.18 11.32 -9.15
CA ASP A 86 -12.17 10.32 -9.47
C ASP A 86 -10.83 10.99 -9.71
N ARG A 87 -9.78 10.33 -9.23
CA ARG A 87 -8.41 10.82 -9.40
C ARG A 87 -7.71 9.94 -10.43
N THR A 88 -6.98 10.56 -11.33
CA THR A 88 -6.21 9.84 -12.34
C THR A 88 -4.74 9.85 -11.95
N ILE A 89 -4.12 8.68 -11.91
CA ILE A 89 -2.69 8.56 -11.68
C ILE A 89 -2.15 7.61 -12.73
N LEU A 90 -1.02 7.97 -13.34
CA LEU A 90 -0.33 7.09 -14.27
C LEU A 90 0.94 6.57 -13.60
N SER A 91 1.25 5.32 -13.81
CA SER A 91 2.41 4.70 -13.19
C SER A 91 3.07 3.74 -14.17
N GLY A 92 4.39 3.76 -14.21
CA GLY A 92 5.14 2.96 -15.18
C GLY A 92 5.38 1.55 -14.67
N ILE A 93 4.34 0.84 -14.34
CA ILE A 93 4.46 -0.47 -13.70
C ILE A 93 3.86 -1.61 -14.52
N HIS A 94 3.55 -1.38 -15.79
CA HIS A 94 2.91 -2.42 -16.60
C HIS A 94 3.79 -3.67 -16.72
N ALA A 95 5.08 -3.54 -16.56
CA ALA A 95 5.96 -4.71 -16.62
C ALA A 95 5.75 -5.64 -15.43
N TYR A 96 5.17 -5.14 -14.36
CA TYR A 96 5.02 -5.91 -13.12
C TYR A 96 3.58 -6.34 -12.84
N TYR A 97 2.59 -5.67 -13.44
CA TYR A 97 1.18 -5.96 -13.15
C TYR A 97 0.33 -5.88 -14.41
N GLU A 98 -0.65 -6.76 -14.51
CA GLU A 98 -1.68 -6.61 -15.51
C GLU A 98 -2.80 -5.76 -14.95
N PRO A 99 -3.42 -4.89 -15.75
CA PRO A 99 -4.46 -4.01 -15.23
C PRO A 99 -5.57 -4.73 -14.50
N GLU A 100 -5.96 -5.89 -15.01
CA GLU A 100 -7.10 -6.60 -14.43
C GLU A 100 -6.88 -7.05 -13.00
N GLU A 101 -5.63 -7.33 -12.63
CA GLU A 101 -5.41 -7.81 -11.28
C GLU A 101 -5.42 -6.69 -10.26
N LEU A 102 -5.45 -5.44 -10.70
CA LEU A 102 -5.38 -4.31 -9.77
C LEU A 102 -6.73 -3.70 -9.46
N VAL A 103 -7.74 -3.96 -10.27
CA VAL A 103 -9.05 -3.38 -10.05
C VAL A 103 -9.61 -3.88 -8.71
N GLY A 104 -10.13 -2.98 -7.90
CA GLY A 104 -10.69 -3.33 -6.61
C GLY A 104 -9.69 -3.31 -5.47
N LYS A 105 -8.41 -3.17 -5.77
CA LYS A 105 -7.40 -3.16 -4.71
C LYS A 105 -7.30 -1.80 -4.05
N THR A 106 -6.83 -1.79 -2.81
CA THR A 106 -6.63 -0.56 -2.05
C THR A 106 -5.14 -0.29 -1.99
N LEU A 107 -4.74 0.84 -2.52
CA LEU A 107 -3.34 1.20 -2.65
C LEU A 107 -3.04 2.45 -1.83
N VAL A 108 -1.79 2.86 -1.82
CA VAL A 108 -1.37 4.07 -1.09
C VAL A 108 -0.82 5.05 -2.10
N ALA A 109 -1.29 6.28 -2.04
CA ALA A 109 -0.83 7.32 -2.95
C ALA A 109 -0.49 8.58 -2.17
N ILE A 110 0.50 9.32 -2.67
CA ILE A 110 0.71 10.68 -2.21
C ILE A 110 -0.12 11.54 -3.16
N THR A 111 -0.99 12.36 -2.59
CA THR A 111 -2.02 13.03 -3.37
C THR A 111 -1.72 14.49 -3.67
N ASN A 112 -0.89 15.14 -2.88
CA ASN A 112 -0.69 16.57 -3.03
C ASN A 112 0.57 16.93 -3.81
N LEU A 113 0.79 16.21 -4.92
CA LEU A 113 1.82 16.59 -5.87
C LEU A 113 1.17 17.37 -7.00
N PRO A 114 1.88 18.32 -7.61
CA PRO A 114 1.33 19.02 -8.76
C PRO A 114 1.02 18.02 -9.89
N PRO A 115 -0.01 18.25 -10.67
CA PRO A 115 -0.29 17.36 -11.80
C PRO A 115 0.87 17.32 -12.76
N ARG A 116 1.15 16.13 -13.29
CA ARG A 116 2.23 15.94 -14.23
C ARG A 116 1.68 15.30 -15.49
N ALA A 117 1.93 15.93 -16.62
CA ALA A 117 1.43 15.39 -17.89
C ALA A 117 2.28 14.23 -18.34
N MET A 118 1.66 13.11 -18.63
CA MET A 118 2.34 11.92 -19.10
C MET A 118 1.53 11.40 -20.27
N MET A 119 2.11 11.40 -21.46
CA MET A 119 1.43 10.98 -22.70
C MET A 119 0.14 11.76 -22.89
N GLY A 120 0.15 13.05 -22.54
CA GLY A 120 -1.00 13.91 -22.72
C GLY A 120 -2.09 13.76 -21.65
N ILE A 121 -1.84 12.98 -20.61
CA ILE A 121 -2.81 12.77 -19.56
C ILE A 121 -2.19 13.28 -18.25
N ASP A 122 -2.98 14.06 -17.50
CA ASP A 122 -2.48 14.59 -16.23
C ASP A 122 -2.53 13.51 -15.15
N SER A 123 -1.37 13.22 -14.58
CA SER A 123 -1.27 12.32 -13.45
C SER A 123 -1.28 13.14 -12.18
N CYS A 124 -2.24 12.90 -11.31
CA CYS A 124 -2.45 13.71 -10.12
C CYS A 124 -2.08 12.95 -8.86
N GLY A 125 -0.80 12.77 -8.65
CA GLY A 125 -0.29 12.05 -7.50
C GLY A 125 0.64 10.93 -7.92
N MET A 126 1.05 10.12 -6.96
CA MET A 126 1.96 9.02 -7.23
C MET A 126 1.60 7.85 -6.34
N LEU A 127 1.53 6.66 -6.92
CA LEU A 127 1.32 5.45 -6.14
C LEU A 127 2.65 5.02 -5.53
N LEU A 128 2.62 4.50 -4.33
CA LEU A 128 3.82 4.05 -3.65
C LEU A 128 4.08 2.59 -3.93
N SER A 129 5.32 2.26 -4.16
CA SER A 129 5.75 0.89 -4.43
C SER A 129 7.03 0.61 -3.68
N ALA A 130 7.21 -0.64 -3.33
CA ALA A 130 8.47 -1.10 -2.75
C ALA A 130 9.29 -1.75 -3.86
N VAL A 131 10.54 -1.35 -3.98
CA VAL A 131 11.40 -1.80 -5.06
C VAL A 131 12.67 -2.42 -4.49
N HIS A 132 13.06 -3.56 -5.03
CA HIS A 132 14.31 -4.19 -4.64
C HIS A 132 14.86 -4.94 -5.86
N THR A 133 16.09 -5.42 -5.76
CA THR A 133 16.71 -6.18 -6.82
C THR A 133 16.91 -7.60 -6.33
N GLU A 134 16.61 -8.57 -7.18
CA GLU A 134 16.77 -9.95 -6.83
C GLU A 134 17.49 -10.62 -7.98
N ASP A 135 18.69 -11.15 -7.75
CA ASP A 135 19.48 -11.76 -8.80
C ASP A 135 19.74 -10.79 -9.94
N GLY A 136 19.95 -9.53 -9.64
CA GLY A 136 20.22 -8.51 -10.64
C GLY A 136 19.00 -8.02 -11.37
N GLU A 137 17.82 -8.49 -11.02
CA GLU A 137 16.58 -8.11 -11.70
C GLU A 137 15.72 -7.28 -10.77
N GLU A 138 15.21 -6.17 -11.25
CA GLU A 138 14.39 -5.29 -10.42
C GLU A 138 13.01 -5.89 -10.20
N LYS A 139 12.57 -5.88 -8.96
CA LYS A 139 11.24 -6.32 -8.57
C LYS A 139 10.50 -5.15 -7.95
N LEU A 140 9.23 -5.04 -8.22
CA LEU A 140 8.42 -3.94 -7.72
C LEU A 140 7.10 -4.47 -7.21
N HIS A 141 6.71 -4.00 -6.03
CA HIS A 141 5.43 -4.38 -5.42
C HIS A 141 4.71 -3.12 -4.99
N LEU A 142 3.49 -2.94 -5.48
CA LEU A 142 2.67 -1.83 -5.04
C LEU A 142 2.33 -2.02 -3.57
N LEU A 143 2.27 -0.93 -2.83
CA LEU A 143 1.83 -1.01 -1.45
C LEU A 143 0.32 -1.18 -1.45
N MET A 144 -0.13 -2.36 -1.03
CA MET A 144 -1.54 -2.67 -0.93
C MET A 144 -1.90 -2.78 0.53
N VAL A 145 -3.02 -2.17 0.90
CA VAL A 145 -3.48 -2.23 2.27
C VAL A 145 -4.83 -2.94 2.28
N ASP A 146 -5.30 -3.24 3.48
CA ASP A 146 -6.53 -4.00 3.66
C ASP A 146 -7.68 -3.31 2.92
N ASP A 147 -8.46 -4.07 2.19
CA ASP A 147 -9.57 -3.54 1.43
C ASP A 147 -10.71 -3.03 2.30
N HIS A 148 -10.67 -3.28 3.60
CA HIS A 148 -11.64 -2.70 4.51
C HIS A 148 -11.30 -1.25 4.87
N ILE A 149 -10.12 -0.77 4.50
CA ILE A 149 -9.75 0.62 4.72
C ILE A 149 -10.51 1.46 3.70
N PRO A 150 -11.27 2.46 4.14
CA PRO A 150 -12.05 3.24 3.18
C PRO A 150 -11.17 4.15 2.34
N ALA A 151 -11.65 4.45 1.14
CA ALA A 151 -10.95 5.36 0.26
C ALA A 151 -10.83 6.72 0.94
N GLY A 152 -9.66 7.31 0.87
CA GLY A 152 -9.43 8.61 1.48
C GLY A 152 -8.88 8.55 2.89
N ALA A 153 -8.74 7.37 3.48
CA ALA A 153 -8.17 7.27 4.81
C ALA A 153 -6.73 7.77 4.78
N LYS A 154 -6.41 8.63 5.72
CA LYS A 154 -5.10 9.25 5.73
C LYS A 154 -4.08 8.33 6.38
N LEU A 155 -2.88 8.28 5.82
CA LEU A 155 -1.79 7.55 6.42
C LEU A 155 -0.90 8.54 7.15
N TYR A 156 -0.48 8.16 8.33
CA TYR A 156 0.39 9.01 9.15
C TYR A 156 1.78 8.41 9.23
#